data_e0fe0653b4a90515acc8a7e289675c0e
#
_entry.id   e0fe0653b4a90515acc8a7e289675c0e
#
_cell.length_a   1.000
_cell.length_b   1.000
_cell.length_c   1.000
_cell.angle_alpha   90.00
_cell.angle_beta   90.00
_cell.angle_gamma   90.00
#
_symmetry.space_group_name_H-M   'P 1'
#
loop_
_entity.id
_entity.type
_entity.pdbx_description
1 polymer ?
#
loop_
_entity_poly.entity_id
_entity_poly.type
_entity_poly.pdbx_seq_one_letter_code
_entity_poly.pdbx_strand_id
1 'polypeptide(L)'
;MRSHSRNDVVIVDSGGANIASLRGAIERLGARTRLSADGSVIASADRVVLPGVGAAPHAMERLRTAGLTNVLRTLTQPVLGVCLGMQLLFARSEEGSTPCLGILPSAVQRLQSLPGRPVPHMGWNQLRRLKTDPLLEGIEDGAHAYFVHSYAAAVTEHTLATAEYGLALCAAVRRGNFWGAQFHPERSAATGVRVLRNFLGQSG
;
A
#
# COMPACT_ATOMS: atom_id res chain seq x y z
N MET A 1 -4.51 18.96 -28.95
CA MET A 1 -4.15 17.72 -28.26
C MET A 1 -3.37 18.07 -26.99
N ARG A 2 -3.96 17.95 -25.81
CA ARG A 2 -3.24 18.17 -24.54
C ARG A 2 -2.36 16.93 -24.32
N SER A 3 -1.04 17.08 -24.38
CA SER A 3 -0.10 16.08 -23.88
C SER A 3 -0.42 15.88 -22.39
N HIS A 4 -1.15 14.84 -22.04
CA HIS A 4 -1.29 14.41 -20.67
C HIS A 4 0.09 13.88 -20.25
N SER A 5 0.80 14.63 -19.43
CA SER A 5 1.99 14.09 -18.76
C SER A 5 1.50 12.89 -17.93
N ARG A 6 1.94 11.68 -18.28
CA ARG A 6 1.58 10.38 -17.68
C ARG A 6 1.99 10.22 -16.20
N ASN A 7 1.88 11.26 -15.39
CA ASN A 7 2.33 11.29 -14.00
C ASN A 7 1.33 12.01 -13.07
N ASP A 8 0.02 11.92 -13.36
CA ASP A 8 -1.01 12.41 -12.45
C ASP A 8 -1.39 11.31 -11.46
N VAL A 9 -1.04 11.51 -10.21
CA VAL A 9 -1.28 10.55 -9.13
C VAL A 9 -2.38 11.08 -8.23
N VAL A 10 -3.48 10.35 -8.12
CA VAL A 10 -4.51 10.67 -7.13
C VAL A 10 -4.24 9.86 -5.87
N ILE A 11 -4.08 10.57 -4.76
CA ILE A 11 -4.02 9.98 -3.43
C ILE A 11 -5.45 9.99 -2.88
N VAL A 12 -5.96 8.82 -2.55
CA VAL A 12 -7.32 8.67 -2.00
C VAL A 12 -7.38 9.30 -0.62
N ASP A 13 -8.31 10.22 -0.41
CA ASP A 13 -8.57 10.79 0.91
C ASP A 13 -9.40 9.82 1.74
N SER A 14 -8.70 8.86 2.33
CA SER A 14 -9.27 7.92 3.32
C SER A 14 -9.24 8.47 4.75
N GLY A 15 -8.81 9.74 4.92
CA GLY A 15 -8.54 10.37 6.21
C GLY A 15 -7.30 9.79 6.92
N GLY A 16 -6.56 10.63 7.60
CA GLY A 16 -5.39 10.22 8.38
C GLY A 16 -4.21 11.17 8.26
N ALA A 17 -3.28 11.07 9.24
CA ALA A 17 -2.18 12.02 9.43
C ALA A 17 -1.05 11.61 8.56
N ASN A 18 -0.46 11.31 7.81
CA ASN A 18 0.82 11.02 7.11
C ASN A 18 0.74 11.14 5.58
N ILE A 19 -0.40 11.60 5.07
CA ILE A 19 -0.58 11.81 3.63
C ILE A 19 0.44 12.81 3.08
N ALA A 20 0.77 13.84 3.85
CA ALA A 20 1.72 14.88 3.45
C ALA A 20 3.12 14.33 3.14
N SER A 21 3.63 13.40 3.97
CA SER A 21 4.95 12.79 3.76
C SER A 21 4.99 11.91 2.51
N LEU A 22 3.96 11.10 2.30
CA LEU A 22 3.83 10.24 1.11
C LEU A 22 3.67 11.09 -0.15
N ARG A 23 2.82 12.13 -0.10
CA ARG A 23 2.64 13.12 -1.15
C ARG A 23 3.97 13.77 -1.53
N GLY A 24 4.69 14.32 -0.55
CA GLY A 24 5.99 14.95 -0.78
C GLY A 24 7.04 13.98 -1.35
N ALA A 25 7.01 12.71 -0.95
CA ALA A 25 7.91 11.69 -1.52
C ALA A 25 7.61 11.44 -3.02
N ILE A 26 6.34 11.37 -3.41
CA ILE A 26 5.90 11.20 -4.79
C ILE A 26 6.23 12.46 -5.63
N GLU A 27 5.98 13.65 -5.10
CA GLU A 27 6.24 14.92 -5.78
C GLU A 27 7.74 15.15 -6.01
N ARG A 28 8.62 14.75 -5.09
CA ARG A 28 10.08 14.78 -5.30
C ARG A 28 10.56 13.90 -6.45
N LEU A 29 9.77 12.92 -6.86
CA LEU A 29 10.05 12.07 -8.03
C LEU A 29 9.51 12.65 -9.35
N GLY A 30 8.96 13.88 -9.31
CA GLY A 30 8.47 14.60 -10.49
C GLY A 30 7.02 14.31 -10.87
N ALA A 31 6.27 13.53 -10.08
CA ALA A 31 4.85 13.33 -10.31
C ALA A 31 4.02 14.48 -9.73
N ARG A 32 2.87 14.75 -10.34
CA ARG A 32 1.86 15.65 -9.78
C ARG A 32 0.89 14.85 -8.93
N THR A 33 0.56 15.35 -7.75
CA THR A 33 -0.36 14.67 -6.87
C THR A 33 -1.62 15.49 -6.60
N ARG A 34 -2.74 14.79 -6.45
CA ARG A 34 -4.00 15.35 -5.94
C ARG A 34 -4.56 14.46 -4.84
N LEU A 35 -5.03 15.07 -3.77
CA LEU A 35 -5.81 14.39 -2.74
C LEU A 35 -7.28 14.48 -3.14
N SER A 36 -8.01 13.37 -3.17
CA SER A 36 -9.42 13.37 -3.55
C SER A 36 -10.22 12.25 -2.89
N ALA A 37 -11.47 12.56 -2.54
CA ALA A 37 -12.52 11.61 -2.19
C ALA A 37 -13.59 11.52 -3.29
N ASP A 38 -13.38 12.14 -4.43
CA ASP A 38 -14.29 12.09 -5.58
C ASP A 38 -13.97 10.87 -6.45
N GLY A 39 -14.95 9.97 -6.60
CA GLY A 39 -14.79 8.73 -7.37
C GLY A 39 -14.48 8.97 -8.85
N SER A 40 -14.99 10.03 -9.45
CA SER A 40 -14.74 10.38 -10.86
C SER A 40 -13.30 10.85 -11.06
N VAL A 41 -12.77 11.63 -10.13
CA VAL A 41 -11.37 12.09 -10.12
C VAL A 41 -10.43 10.90 -9.93
N ILE A 42 -10.76 9.97 -9.02
CA ILE A 42 -9.97 8.75 -8.76
C ILE A 42 -9.99 7.85 -9.99
N ALA A 43 -11.14 7.62 -10.60
CA ALA A 43 -11.28 6.76 -11.77
C ALA A 43 -10.56 7.29 -13.02
N SER A 44 -10.40 8.61 -13.14
CA SER A 44 -9.73 9.26 -14.28
C SER A 44 -8.23 9.49 -14.10
N ALA A 45 -7.66 9.13 -12.94
CA ALA A 45 -6.25 9.30 -12.64
C ALA A 45 -5.37 8.33 -13.46
N ASP A 46 -4.14 8.74 -13.79
CA ASP A 46 -3.15 7.84 -14.39
C ASP A 46 -2.72 6.75 -13.40
N ARG A 47 -2.63 7.09 -12.11
CA ARG A 47 -2.27 6.20 -11.01
C ARG A 47 -3.02 6.58 -9.74
N VAL A 48 -3.30 5.60 -8.92
CA VAL A 48 -3.98 5.80 -7.63
C VAL A 48 -3.12 5.28 -6.50
N VAL A 49 -3.00 6.07 -5.45
CA VAL A 49 -2.39 5.62 -4.19
C VAL A 49 -3.49 5.58 -3.13
N LEU A 50 -3.65 4.43 -2.50
CA LEU A 50 -4.50 4.24 -1.34
C LEU A 50 -3.62 4.26 -0.09
N PRO A 51 -3.46 5.41 0.57
CA PRO A 51 -2.74 5.49 1.82
C PRO A 51 -3.59 4.91 2.93
N GLY A 52 -3.01 4.66 4.09
CA GLY A 52 -3.80 4.31 5.25
C GLY A 52 -3.01 4.46 6.52
N VAL A 53 -3.62 5.14 7.48
CA VAL A 53 -3.18 5.21 8.87
C VAL A 53 -4.40 5.08 9.78
N GLY A 54 -4.19 4.63 11.00
CA GLY A 54 -5.26 4.36 11.96
C GLY A 54 -5.78 2.94 11.84
N ALA A 55 -7.09 2.74 12.01
CA ALA A 55 -7.72 1.44 12.10
C ALA A 55 -8.57 1.10 10.87
N ALA A 56 -8.57 -0.19 10.48
CA ALA A 56 -9.32 -0.69 9.33
C ALA A 56 -10.83 -0.37 9.36
N PRO A 57 -11.54 -0.49 10.51
CA PRO A 57 -12.96 -0.13 10.57
C PRO A 57 -13.24 1.31 10.15
N HIS A 58 -12.46 2.25 10.67
CA HIS A 58 -12.66 3.68 10.38
C HIS A 58 -12.32 4.01 8.92
N ALA A 59 -11.23 3.44 8.39
CA ALA A 59 -10.85 3.65 7.00
C ALA A 59 -11.91 3.08 6.04
N MET A 60 -12.40 1.86 6.28
CA MET A 60 -13.45 1.26 5.46
C MET A 60 -14.77 2.00 5.57
N GLU A 61 -15.13 2.51 6.73
CA GLU A 61 -16.35 3.31 6.90
C GLU A 61 -16.28 4.61 6.08
N ARG A 62 -15.14 5.31 6.11
CA ARG A 62 -14.93 6.49 5.27
C ARG A 62 -15.04 6.18 3.78
N LEU A 63 -14.42 5.10 3.32
CA LEU A 63 -14.51 4.68 1.93
C LEU A 63 -15.96 4.34 1.52
N ARG A 64 -16.75 3.72 2.42
CA ARG A 64 -18.17 3.42 2.18
C ARG A 64 -19.01 4.69 2.11
N THR A 65 -18.84 5.58 3.08
CA THR A 65 -19.57 6.85 3.16
C THR A 65 -19.30 7.73 1.94
N ALA A 66 -18.04 7.72 1.44
CA ALA A 66 -17.67 8.42 0.21
C ALA A 66 -18.09 7.69 -1.09
N GLY A 67 -18.70 6.50 -1.00
CA GLY A 67 -19.08 5.71 -2.19
C GLY A 67 -17.90 5.12 -2.95
N LEU A 68 -16.69 5.07 -2.34
CA LEU A 68 -15.46 4.72 -3.03
C LEU A 68 -15.18 3.23 -3.12
N THR A 69 -15.85 2.38 -2.34
CA THR A 69 -15.56 0.94 -2.30
C THR A 69 -15.68 0.26 -3.67
N ASN A 70 -16.76 0.55 -4.42
CA ASN A 70 -16.94 -0.01 -5.76
C ASN A 70 -16.01 0.64 -6.78
N VAL A 71 -15.80 1.95 -6.69
CA VAL A 71 -14.85 2.67 -7.56
C VAL A 71 -13.47 2.03 -7.45
N LEU A 72 -12.95 1.87 -6.24
CA LEU A 72 -11.61 1.30 -6.02
C LEU A 72 -11.49 -0.13 -6.53
N ARG A 73 -12.53 -0.96 -6.41
CA ARG A 73 -12.52 -2.35 -6.89
C ARG A 73 -12.46 -2.48 -8.41
N THR A 74 -12.96 -1.49 -9.12
CA THR A 74 -13.11 -1.51 -10.60
C THR A 74 -12.00 -0.73 -11.32
N LEU A 75 -11.03 -0.18 -10.59
CA LEU A 75 -9.90 0.54 -11.19
C LEU A 75 -9.09 -0.39 -12.08
N THR A 76 -8.71 0.11 -13.24
CA THR A 76 -7.86 -0.60 -14.21
C THR A 76 -6.45 -0.05 -14.31
N GLN A 77 -6.26 1.21 -13.92
CA GLN A 77 -4.94 1.85 -13.81
C GLN A 77 -4.16 1.31 -12.59
N PRO A 78 -2.83 1.54 -12.53
CA PRO A 78 -2.01 1.12 -11.39
C PRO A 78 -2.50 1.71 -10.06
N VAL A 79 -2.65 0.84 -9.06
CA VAL A 79 -3.04 1.19 -7.69
C VAL A 79 -1.99 0.71 -6.71
N LEU A 80 -1.51 1.57 -5.80
CA LEU A 80 -0.60 1.22 -4.72
C LEU A 80 -1.25 1.45 -3.36
N GLY A 81 -1.52 0.37 -2.63
CA GLY A 81 -1.88 0.43 -1.22
C GLY A 81 -0.63 0.56 -0.33
N VAL A 82 -0.62 1.51 0.61
CA VAL A 82 0.50 1.74 1.52
C VAL A 82 0.06 1.49 2.96
N CYS A 83 0.75 0.63 3.68
CA CYS A 83 0.51 0.24 5.06
C CYS A 83 -0.94 -0.24 5.26
N LEU A 84 -1.77 0.46 6.01
CA LEU A 84 -3.19 0.14 6.14
C LEU A 84 -3.89 0.09 4.76
N GLY A 85 -3.52 0.98 3.82
CA GLY A 85 -4.05 0.95 2.46
C GLY A 85 -3.78 -0.38 1.73
N MET A 86 -2.61 -1.00 1.93
CA MET A 86 -2.36 -2.37 1.47
C MET A 86 -3.31 -3.36 2.16
N GLN A 87 -3.47 -3.26 3.48
CA GLN A 87 -4.34 -4.17 4.24
C GLN A 87 -5.80 -4.11 3.79
N LEU A 88 -6.27 -2.93 3.39
CA LEU A 88 -7.62 -2.74 2.85
C LEU A 88 -7.84 -3.44 1.49
N LEU A 89 -6.80 -3.80 0.76
CA LEU A 89 -6.93 -4.57 -0.50
C LEU A 89 -7.37 -6.02 -0.24
N PHE A 90 -7.17 -6.56 0.96
CA PHE A 90 -7.53 -7.92 1.32
C PHE A 90 -9.04 -8.11 1.49
N ALA A 91 -9.49 -9.35 1.67
CA ALA A 91 -10.91 -9.64 1.83
C ALA A 91 -11.46 -9.10 3.17
N ARG A 92 -10.65 -9.21 4.21
CA ARG A 92 -11.03 -8.78 5.56
C ARG A 92 -9.80 -8.52 6.43
N SER A 93 -10.02 -7.77 7.52
CA SER A 93 -9.06 -7.58 8.59
C SER A 93 -9.66 -8.08 9.92
N GLU A 94 -8.83 -8.72 10.76
CA GLU A 94 -9.21 -9.04 12.16
C GLU A 94 -9.37 -7.76 12.99
N GLU A 95 -8.79 -6.65 12.56
CA GLU A 95 -9.00 -5.37 13.22
C GLU A 95 -10.46 -4.96 13.12
N GLY A 96 -11.19 -5.08 14.25
CA GLY A 96 -12.63 -4.82 14.31
C GLY A 96 -13.47 -5.76 13.43
N SER A 97 -12.96 -6.95 13.08
CA SER A 97 -13.65 -7.92 12.19
C SER A 97 -14.15 -7.27 10.89
N THR A 98 -13.34 -6.43 10.28
CA THR A 98 -13.72 -5.52 9.20
C THR A 98 -13.70 -6.20 7.84
N PRO A 99 -14.80 -6.25 7.08
CA PRO A 99 -14.81 -6.54 5.66
C PRO A 99 -14.10 -5.42 4.89
N CYS A 100 -13.11 -5.78 4.05
CA CYS A 100 -12.32 -4.83 3.28
C CYS A 100 -12.67 -4.85 1.77
N LEU A 101 -11.76 -4.42 0.90
CA LEU A 101 -12.06 -4.29 -0.53
C LEU A 101 -12.16 -5.64 -1.27
N GLY A 102 -11.59 -6.72 -0.74
CA GLY A 102 -11.74 -8.05 -1.33
C GLY A 102 -11.02 -8.24 -2.67
N ILE A 103 -10.03 -7.40 -2.97
CA ILE A 103 -9.18 -7.56 -4.17
C ILE A 103 -8.27 -8.77 -3.98
N LEU A 104 -7.72 -8.97 -2.79
CA LEU A 104 -6.94 -10.15 -2.41
C LEU A 104 -7.80 -11.09 -1.56
N PRO A 105 -7.82 -12.41 -1.80
CA PRO A 105 -8.79 -13.32 -1.19
C PRO A 105 -8.48 -13.68 0.27
N SER A 106 -7.28 -13.40 0.76
CA SER A 106 -6.85 -13.72 2.13
C SER A 106 -7.22 -12.63 3.14
N ALA A 107 -6.87 -12.85 4.40
CA ALA A 107 -7.16 -11.96 5.52
C ALA A 107 -5.90 -11.33 6.10
N VAL A 108 -6.07 -10.16 6.71
CA VAL A 108 -5.09 -9.50 7.56
C VAL A 108 -5.34 -9.92 8.99
N GLN A 109 -4.30 -10.38 9.70
CA GLN A 109 -4.38 -10.94 11.04
C GLN A 109 -3.60 -10.09 12.04
N ARG A 110 -3.97 -10.18 13.32
CA ARG A 110 -3.24 -9.52 14.39
C ARG A 110 -1.91 -10.21 14.64
N LEU A 111 -0.84 -9.43 14.77
CA LEU A 111 0.46 -9.94 15.17
C LEU A 111 0.40 -10.41 16.64
N GLN A 112 1.11 -11.51 16.91
CA GLN A 112 1.30 -11.97 18.29
C GLN A 112 2.56 -11.35 18.87
N SER A 113 2.46 -10.83 20.09
CA SER A 113 3.63 -10.36 20.83
C SER A 113 4.44 -11.56 21.30
N LEU A 114 5.74 -11.53 21.05
CA LEU A 114 6.69 -12.56 21.45
C LEU A 114 7.86 -11.90 22.21
N PRO A 115 8.63 -12.65 23.03
CA PRO A 115 9.84 -12.12 23.63
C PRO A 115 10.77 -11.51 22.59
N GLY A 116 11.18 -10.25 22.79
CA GLY A 116 12.00 -9.49 21.86
C GLY A 116 11.28 -8.99 20.59
N ARG A 117 9.99 -9.24 20.44
CA ARG A 117 9.17 -8.81 19.29
C ARG A 117 7.82 -8.24 19.76
N PRO A 118 7.84 -7.01 20.28
CA PRO A 118 6.62 -6.36 20.74
C PRO A 118 5.67 -6.04 19.57
N VAL A 119 4.39 -5.87 19.87
CA VAL A 119 3.39 -5.34 18.93
C VAL A 119 3.06 -3.91 19.36
N PRO A 120 3.14 -2.94 18.43
CA PRO A 120 3.32 -3.06 16.97
C PRO A 120 4.74 -3.47 16.56
N HIS A 121 4.86 -4.14 15.41
CA HIS A 121 6.13 -4.25 14.67
C HIS A 121 6.51 -2.82 14.23
N MET A 122 7.52 -2.25 14.84
CA MET A 122 7.95 -0.88 14.60
C MET A 122 9.47 -0.82 14.41
N GLY A 123 9.89 -0.27 13.27
CA GLY A 123 11.30 -0.07 12.97
C GLY A 123 11.69 -0.56 11.59
N TRP A 124 13.01 -0.63 11.39
CA TRP A 124 13.62 -1.13 10.16
C TRP A 124 13.66 -2.64 10.16
N ASN A 125 13.27 -3.25 9.02
CA ASN A 125 13.35 -4.69 8.82
C ASN A 125 13.75 -4.98 7.37
N GLN A 126 14.30 -6.17 7.14
CA GLN A 126 14.78 -6.60 5.85
C GLN A 126 13.64 -7.16 4.99
N LEU A 127 13.67 -6.83 3.71
CA LEU A 127 12.81 -7.40 2.70
C LEU A 127 13.47 -8.65 2.11
N ARG A 128 12.73 -9.76 2.09
CA ARG A 128 13.12 -10.96 1.36
C ARG A 128 12.25 -11.08 0.12
N ARG A 129 12.87 -10.99 -1.03
CA ARG A 129 12.18 -11.08 -2.32
C ARG A 129 11.80 -12.53 -2.61
N LEU A 130 10.52 -12.74 -2.95
CA LEU A 130 10.02 -14.05 -3.36
C LEU A 130 9.82 -14.15 -4.87
N LYS A 131 9.53 -13.02 -5.53
CA LYS A 131 9.20 -12.95 -6.96
C LYS A 131 9.86 -11.76 -7.64
N THR A 132 10.14 -11.92 -8.91
CA THR A 132 10.46 -10.80 -9.78
C THR A 132 9.18 -10.04 -10.10
N ASP A 133 9.18 -8.74 -9.84
CA ASP A 133 8.06 -7.85 -10.12
C ASP A 133 8.60 -6.44 -10.40
N PRO A 134 8.01 -5.70 -11.35
CA PRO A 134 8.44 -4.33 -11.66
C PRO A 134 8.46 -3.40 -10.44
N LEU A 135 7.57 -3.57 -9.45
CA LEU A 135 7.58 -2.76 -8.23
C LEU A 135 8.88 -2.90 -7.43
N LEU A 136 9.50 -4.08 -7.48
CA LEU A 136 10.72 -4.40 -6.72
C LEU A 136 11.98 -4.40 -7.57
N GLU A 137 11.92 -3.88 -8.80
CA GLU A 137 13.06 -3.79 -9.69
C GLU A 137 14.17 -2.90 -9.09
N GLY A 138 15.42 -3.40 -9.10
CA GLY A 138 16.58 -2.73 -8.53
C GLY A 138 16.58 -2.60 -6.99
N ILE A 139 15.73 -3.38 -6.30
CA ILE A 139 15.77 -3.56 -4.85
C ILE A 139 16.47 -4.89 -4.59
N GLU A 140 17.55 -4.86 -3.83
CA GLU A 140 18.30 -6.08 -3.47
C GLU A 140 17.56 -6.90 -2.42
N ASP A 141 17.80 -8.21 -2.41
CA ASP A 141 17.36 -9.06 -1.29
C ASP A 141 18.07 -8.64 0.00
N GLY A 142 17.31 -8.53 1.10
CA GLY A 142 17.83 -7.98 2.35
C GLY A 142 17.80 -6.45 2.46
N ALA A 143 17.31 -5.72 1.44
CA ALA A 143 17.13 -4.28 1.54
C ALA A 143 16.22 -3.91 2.72
N HIS A 144 16.56 -2.84 3.44
CA HIS A 144 15.81 -2.40 4.61
C HIS A 144 14.63 -1.50 4.24
N ALA A 145 13.51 -1.71 4.92
CA ALA A 145 12.32 -0.87 4.85
C ALA A 145 11.78 -0.57 6.26
N TYR A 146 11.04 0.51 6.42
CA TYR A 146 10.50 0.95 7.71
C TYR A 146 9.05 0.50 7.87
N PHE A 147 8.77 -0.21 8.96
CA PHE A 147 7.47 -0.76 9.31
C PHE A 147 6.91 -0.11 10.58
N VAL A 148 5.59 0.03 10.64
CA VAL A 148 4.85 0.33 11.86
C VAL A 148 3.42 -0.21 11.72
N HIS A 149 3.15 -1.42 12.24
CA HIS A 149 1.84 -2.05 12.14
C HIS A 149 1.64 -3.12 13.21
N SER A 150 0.39 -3.33 13.63
CA SER A 150 -0.04 -4.37 14.58
C SER A 150 -0.74 -5.53 13.90
N TYR A 151 -1.10 -5.37 12.62
CA TYR A 151 -1.76 -6.37 11.80
C TYR A 151 -0.97 -6.58 10.51
N ALA A 152 -0.97 -7.80 9.99
CA ALA A 152 -0.28 -8.15 8.75
C ALA A 152 -1.01 -9.27 8.01
N ALA A 153 -0.81 -9.33 6.70
CA ALA A 153 -1.25 -10.47 5.91
C ALA A 153 -0.23 -11.60 5.95
N ALA A 154 -0.72 -12.83 5.92
CA ALA A 154 0.10 -14.01 5.70
C ALA A 154 0.70 -14.03 4.30
N VAL A 155 1.73 -14.84 4.10
CA VAL A 155 2.35 -15.09 2.79
C VAL A 155 1.38 -15.92 1.93
N THR A 156 1.17 -15.47 0.71
CA THR A 156 0.30 -16.12 -0.29
C THR A 156 0.98 -16.15 -1.66
N GLU A 157 0.31 -16.75 -2.64
CA GLU A 157 0.74 -16.71 -4.05
C GLU A 157 0.85 -15.29 -4.64
N HIS A 158 0.20 -14.32 -4.02
CA HIS A 158 0.24 -12.91 -4.42
C HIS A 158 1.39 -12.12 -3.79
N THR A 159 2.11 -12.73 -2.83
CA THR A 159 3.21 -12.07 -2.11
C THR A 159 4.43 -11.92 -3.02
N LEU A 160 4.97 -10.71 -3.08
CA LEU A 160 6.18 -10.34 -3.83
C LEU A 160 7.44 -10.38 -2.95
N ALA A 161 7.30 -9.91 -1.72
CA ALA A 161 8.37 -9.90 -0.73
C ALA A 161 7.81 -10.12 0.67
N THR A 162 8.64 -10.66 1.54
CA THR A 162 8.34 -10.88 2.96
C THR A 162 9.25 -10.07 3.86
N ALA A 163 8.84 -9.91 5.10
CA ALA A 163 9.69 -9.48 6.21
C ALA A 163 9.50 -10.48 7.37
N GLU A 164 10.57 -10.73 8.12
CA GLU A 164 10.54 -11.70 9.21
C GLU A 164 10.26 -10.99 10.54
N TYR A 165 9.19 -11.39 11.23
CA TYR A 165 8.86 -10.89 12.57
C TYR A 165 8.26 -11.98 13.45
N GLY A 166 9.05 -13.02 13.74
CA GLY A 166 8.63 -14.24 14.40
C GLY A 166 8.03 -15.26 13.43
N LEU A 167 7.43 -14.77 12.40
CA LEU A 167 7.00 -15.51 11.21
C LEU A 167 7.20 -14.62 9.98
N ALA A 168 7.20 -15.23 8.81
CA ALA A 168 7.26 -14.49 7.56
C ALA A 168 5.92 -13.77 7.31
N LEU A 169 5.97 -12.45 7.15
CA LEU A 169 4.83 -11.58 6.87
C LEU A 169 4.86 -11.09 5.43
N CYS A 170 3.72 -10.88 4.82
CA CYS A 170 3.61 -10.25 3.51
C CYS A 170 4.04 -8.78 3.60
N ALA A 171 5.23 -8.45 3.07
CA ALA A 171 5.76 -7.09 3.04
C ALA A 171 5.38 -6.33 1.78
N ALA A 172 5.24 -7.04 0.65
CA ALA A 172 4.75 -6.48 -0.60
C ALA A 172 3.90 -7.52 -1.35
N VAL A 173 2.87 -7.07 -2.04
CA VAL A 173 1.86 -7.91 -2.69
C VAL A 173 1.47 -7.34 -4.04
N ARG A 174 1.01 -8.22 -4.97
CA ARG A 174 0.38 -7.82 -6.23
C ARG A 174 -0.75 -8.75 -6.63
N ARG A 175 -1.84 -8.15 -7.12
CA ARG A 175 -2.88 -8.84 -7.90
C ARG A 175 -3.35 -7.94 -9.03
N GLY A 176 -3.08 -8.35 -10.28
CA GLY A 176 -3.39 -7.54 -11.45
C GLY A 176 -2.68 -6.19 -11.43
N ASN A 177 -3.46 -5.11 -11.49
CA ASN A 177 -3.03 -3.72 -11.43
C ASN A 177 -2.94 -3.15 -9.99
N PHE A 178 -3.19 -3.98 -8.98
CA PHE A 178 -3.10 -3.60 -7.58
C PHE A 178 -1.80 -4.10 -6.95
N TRP A 179 -1.01 -3.17 -6.43
CA TRP A 179 0.17 -3.43 -5.61
C TRP A 179 -0.08 -2.98 -4.18
N GLY A 180 0.65 -3.56 -3.25
CA GLY A 180 0.66 -3.15 -1.85
C GLY A 180 2.04 -3.21 -1.24
N ALA A 181 2.35 -2.26 -0.35
CA ALA A 181 3.52 -2.24 0.50
C ALA A 181 3.07 -2.11 1.96
N GLN A 182 3.43 -3.08 2.83
CA GLN A 182 3.13 -3.02 4.26
C GLN A 182 4.01 -1.99 4.98
N PHE A 183 5.21 -1.77 4.47
CA PHE A 183 6.12 -0.73 4.95
C PHE A 183 5.71 0.65 4.43
N HIS A 184 6.35 1.68 4.98
CA HIS A 184 6.16 3.06 4.58
C HIS A 184 7.25 3.48 3.57
N PRO A 185 6.99 3.52 2.26
CA PRO A 185 8.00 3.92 1.27
C PRO A 185 8.56 5.30 1.56
N GLU A 186 7.72 6.24 1.99
CA GLU A 186 8.12 7.63 2.31
C GLU A 186 9.09 7.73 3.50
N ARG A 187 9.26 6.63 4.26
CA ARG A 187 10.17 6.51 5.41
C ARG A 187 11.25 5.47 5.23
N SER A 188 11.32 4.83 4.06
CA SER A 188 12.23 3.69 3.80
C SER A 188 13.46 4.08 2.98
N ALA A 189 13.91 5.33 3.07
CA ALA A 189 15.13 5.84 2.43
C ALA A 189 15.23 5.41 0.95
N ALA A 190 16.40 4.88 0.51
CA ALA A 190 16.63 4.51 -0.89
C ALA A 190 15.67 3.41 -1.39
N THR A 191 15.35 2.42 -0.54
CA THR A 191 14.39 1.36 -0.86
C THR A 191 13.01 1.95 -1.18
N GLY A 192 12.53 2.86 -0.35
CA GLY A 192 11.24 3.50 -0.55
C GLY A 192 11.19 4.39 -1.78
N VAL A 193 12.24 5.15 -2.02
CA VAL A 193 12.39 5.97 -3.25
C VAL A 193 12.34 5.07 -4.49
N ARG A 194 13.00 3.92 -4.47
CA ARG A 194 12.99 2.96 -5.57
C ARG A 194 11.59 2.38 -5.80
N VAL A 195 10.89 1.94 -4.75
CA VAL A 195 9.51 1.45 -4.85
C VAL A 195 8.58 2.48 -5.47
N LEU A 196 8.60 3.73 -4.97
CA LEU A 196 7.76 4.79 -5.52
C LEU A 196 8.11 5.12 -6.97
N ARG A 197 9.40 5.17 -7.32
CA ARG A 197 9.85 5.40 -8.71
C ARG A 197 9.37 4.27 -9.64
N ASN A 198 9.50 3.03 -9.20
CA ASN A 198 9.04 1.87 -9.95
C ASN A 198 7.53 1.91 -10.16
N PHE A 199 6.75 2.23 -9.12
CA PHE A 199 5.31 2.40 -9.23
C PHE A 199 4.92 3.50 -10.23
N LEU A 200 5.62 4.63 -10.22
CA LEU A 200 5.39 5.73 -11.16
C LEU A 200 5.72 5.35 -12.61
N GLY A 201 6.59 4.37 -12.84
CA GLY A 201 6.92 3.82 -14.17
C GLY A 201 5.93 2.80 -14.72
N GLN A 202 4.96 2.30 -13.91
CA GLN A 202 4.00 1.27 -14.38
C GLN A 202 3.01 1.84 -15.39
N SER A 203 2.61 0.99 -16.34
CA SER A 203 1.47 1.22 -17.24
C SER A 203 0.28 0.41 -16.78
N GLY A 204 -0.93 0.93 -16.98
CA GLY A 204 -2.18 0.22 -16.74
C GLY A 204 -2.46 -0.80 -17.83
#